data_1cef93d8e26662be481c453e9760783e
#
_entry.id   1cef93d8e26662be481c453e9760783e
#
_cell.length_a   1.000
_cell.length_b   1.000
_cell.length_c   1.000
_cell.angle_alpha   90.00
_cell.angle_beta   90.00
_cell.angle_gamma   90.00
#
_symmetry.space_group_name_H-M   'P 1'
#
loop_
_entity.id
_entity.type
_entity.pdbx_description
1 polymer ?
#
loop_
_entity_poly.entity_id
_entity_poly.type
_entity_poly.pdbx_seq_one_letter_code
_entity_poly.pdbx_strand_id
1 'polypeptide(L)'
;MSVKALLVGLLVACAIGVGSIGVATAQPAAPPAGYKINEEYTQKSPDGSVTIEQYLNKETDDWNWQFWLRRQGTFTLLDPEPAGYAADFLFTKDMKWIVREQKIGSGTMTLHLYRLTPQGYVRASKEPLGDLAWAYMKTRPDWRKIVKAPEYHNSAYLLDGFEDNWRKLGVNIPEDRYLLIGLSADADVKGRKPMQTGVVNGWHCRYDLQTGKFDVPAIFSRDNAKALKPE
;
A
#
# COMPACT_ATOMS: atom_id res chain seq x y z
N MET A 1 -32.50 69.21 -25.19
CA MET A 1 -31.26 68.64 -24.63
C MET A 1 -31.37 67.15 -24.71
N SER A 2 -30.57 66.56 -25.63
CA SER A 2 -30.68 65.13 -25.98
C SER A 2 -29.55 64.35 -25.32
N VAL A 3 -29.88 63.31 -24.53
CA VAL A 3 -28.94 62.44 -23.88
C VAL A 3 -28.84 61.18 -24.75
N LYS A 4 -27.69 60.96 -25.39
CA LYS A 4 -27.36 59.73 -26.13
C LYS A 4 -26.89 58.66 -25.17
N ALA A 5 -27.62 57.53 -25.10
CA ALA A 5 -27.19 56.32 -24.40
C ALA A 5 -26.19 55.57 -25.25
N LEU A 6 -25.03 55.28 -24.68
CA LEU A 6 -23.97 54.47 -25.28
C LEU A 6 -24.16 53.01 -24.82
N LEU A 7 -24.50 52.09 -25.72
CA LEU A 7 -24.57 50.66 -25.49
C LEU A 7 -23.14 50.08 -25.65
N VAL A 8 -22.57 49.57 -24.57
CA VAL A 8 -21.32 48.81 -24.60
C VAL A 8 -21.68 47.31 -24.66
N GLY A 9 -21.43 46.73 -25.81
CA GLY A 9 -21.60 45.28 -26.01
C GLY A 9 -20.48 44.51 -25.38
N LEU A 10 -20.77 43.63 -24.43
CA LEU A 10 -19.82 42.70 -23.82
C LEU A 10 -19.79 41.41 -24.65
N LEU A 11 -18.71 41.23 -25.40
CA LEU A 11 -18.40 39.96 -26.10
C LEU A 11 -17.84 38.96 -25.07
N VAL A 12 -18.65 37.95 -24.72
CA VAL A 12 -18.20 36.81 -23.94
C VAL A 12 -17.60 35.78 -24.88
N ALA A 13 -16.28 35.66 -24.89
CA ALA A 13 -15.58 34.61 -25.60
C ALA A 13 -15.68 33.30 -24.78
N CYS A 14 -16.51 32.37 -25.23
CA CYS A 14 -16.51 30.98 -24.71
C CYS A 14 -15.24 30.28 -25.21
N ALA A 15 -14.25 30.12 -24.34
CA ALA A 15 -13.13 29.24 -24.57
C ALA A 15 -13.63 27.78 -24.39
N ILE A 16 -13.79 27.04 -25.48
CA ILE A 16 -14.05 25.62 -25.49
C ILE A 16 -12.73 24.94 -25.11
N GLY A 17 -12.63 24.56 -23.83
CA GLY A 17 -11.54 23.73 -23.34
C GLY A 17 -11.66 22.33 -23.97
N VAL A 18 -10.76 22.00 -24.89
CA VAL A 18 -10.59 20.62 -25.39
C VAL A 18 -10.00 19.81 -24.26
N GLY A 19 -10.88 19.17 -23.45
CA GLY A 19 -10.48 18.20 -22.47
C GLY A 19 -9.81 17.02 -23.17
N SER A 20 -8.56 16.76 -22.86
CA SER A 20 -7.85 15.55 -23.26
C SER A 20 -8.62 14.34 -22.74
N ILE A 21 -9.30 13.63 -23.65
CA ILE A 21 -9.90 12.34 -23.36
C ILE A 21 -8.74 11.38 -23.18
N GLY A 22 -8.36 11.13 -21.92
CA GLY A 22 -7.42 10.06 -21.57
C GLY A 22 -8.02 8.75 -22.08
N VAL A 23 -7.36 8.13 -23.04
CA VAL A 23 -7.72 6.79 -23.53
C VAL A 23 -7.50 5.85 -22.34
N ALA A 24 -8.58 5.46 -21.67
CA ALA A 24 -8.53 4.38 -20.71
C ALA A 24 -8.14 3.11 -21.48
N THR A 25 -6.92 2.64 -21.32
CA THR A 25 -6.50 1.33 -21.84
C THR A 25 -7.37 0.29 -21.17
N ALA A 26 -8.15 -0.44 -21.96
CA ALA A 26 -8.97 -1.53 -21.44
C ALA A 26 -8.06 -2.52 -20.70
N GLN A 27 -8.42 -2.86 -19.45
CA GLN A 27 -7.71 -3.90 -18.72
C GLN A 27 -7.80 -5.23 -19.48
N PRO A 28 -6.70 -6.02 -19.51
CA PRO A 28 -6.75 -7.34 -20.14
C PRO A 28 -7.81 -8.20 -19.45
N ALA A 29 -8.56 -8.97 -20.24
CA ALA A 29 -9.67 -9.81 -19.76
C ALA A 29 -9.21 -11.14 -19.16
N ALA A 30 -7.94 -11.50 -19.30
CA ALA A 30 -7.34 -12.74 -18.81
C ALA A 30 -5.82 -12.60 -18.66
N PRO A 31 -5.18 -13.48 -17.87
CA PRO A 31 -3.74 -13.53 -17.78
C PRO A 31 -3.09 -13.74 -19.16
N PRO A 32 -1.98 -13.05 -19.48
CA PRO A 32 -1.31 -13.16 -20.77
C PRO A 32 -0.74 -14.56 -21.02
N ALA A 33 -0.54 -14.90 -22.28
CA ALA A 33 0.19 -16.11 -22.65
C ALA A 33 1.62 -16.11 -22.02
N GLY A 34 2.09 -17.28 -21.61
CA GLY A 34 3.38 -17.43 -20.91
C GLY A 34 3.29 -17.33 -19.38
N TYR A 35 2.25 -16.74 -18.84
CA TYR A 35 2.00 -16.74 -17.41
C TYR A 35 1.28 -18.01 -16.96
N LYS A 36 1.78 -18.64 -15.92
CA LYS A 36 1.19 -19.85 -15.32
C LYS A 36 0.76 -19.56 -13.90
N ILE A 37 -0.45 -20.04 -13.56
CA ILE A 37 -0.93 -19.94 -12.18
C ILE A 37 0.00 -20.71 -11.25
N ASN A 38 0.28 -20.12 -10.08
CA ASN A 38 0.90 -20.83 -8.98
C ASN A 38 -0.17 -21.05 -7.90
N GLU A 39 -0.69 -22.28 -7.86
CA GLU A 39 -1.81 -22.65 -6.98
C GLU A 39 -1.45 -22.51 -5.49
N GLU A 40 -0.17 -22.71 -5.12
CA GLU A 40 0.32 -22.57 -3.75
C GLU A 40 0.07 -21.16 -3.18
N TYR A 41 0.14 -20.14 -4.03
CA TYR A 41 -0.06 -18.75 -3.65
C TYR A 41 -1.47 -18.23 -3.93
N THR A 42 -2.39 -19.11 -4.36
CA THR A 42 -3.79 -18.72 -4.57
C THR A 42 -4.50 -18.51 -3.23
N GLN A 43 -5.12 -17.35 -3.05
CA GLN A 43 -5.77 -16.98 -1.80
C GLN A 43 -7.25 -16.64 -2.04
N LYS A 44 -8.11 -17.07 -1.11
CA LYS A 44 -9.54 -16.81 -1.15
C LYS A 44 -9.93 -15.83 -0.06
N SER A 45 -10.88 -14.97 -0.39
CA SER A 45 -11.52 -14.12 0.61
C SER A 45 -12.25 -14.94 1.68
N PRO A 46 -12.46 -14.40 2.89
CA PRO A 46 -13.17 -15.08 3.98
C PRO A 46 -14.56 -15.58 3.61
N ASP A 47 -15.30 -14.85 2.76
CA ASP A 47 -16.63 -15.21 2.25
C ASP A 47 -16.60 -16.09 0.99
N GLY A 48 -15.42 -16.39 0.46
CA GLY A 48 -15.23 -17.19 -0.75
C GLY A 48 -15.66 -16.51 -2.06
N SER A 49 -16.12 -15.26 -2.02
CA SER A 49 -16.63 -14.55 -3.21
C SER A 49 -15.54 -14.06 -4.16
N VAL A 50 -14.31 -13.91 -3.65
CA VAL A 50 -13.14 -13.42 -4.37
C VAL A 50 -11.99 -14.41 -4.23
N THR A 51 -11.27 -14.64 -5.32
CA THR A 51 -10.00 -15.38 -5.31
C THR A 51 -8.93 -14.50 -5.91
N ILE A 52 -7.78 -14.41 -5.26
CA ILE A 52 -6.59 -13.80 -5.85
C ILE A 52 -5.70 -14.94 -6.34
N GLU A 53 -5.52 -14.98 -7.62
CA GLU A 53 -4.68 -15.93 -8.32
C GLU A 53 -3.36 -15.25 -8.68
N GLN A 54 -2.26 -15.90 -8.38
CA GLN A 54 -0.93 -15.38 -8.64
C GLN A 54 -0.31 -16.13 -9.81
N TYR A 55 0.02 -15.39 -10.84
CA TYR A 55 0.58 -15.92 -12.09
C TYR A 55 2.04 -15.54 -12.21
N LEU A 56 2.86 -16.50 -12.57
CA LEU A 56 4.30 -16.32 -12.75
C LEU A 56 4.68 -16.57 -14.21
N ASN A 57 5.42 -15.64 -14.80
CA ASN A 57 6.16 -15.87 -16.05
C ASN A 57 7.61 -16.24 -15.70
N LYS A 58 8.02 -17.46 -16.11
CA LYS A 58 9.39 -17.99 -15.91
C LYS A 58 10.25 -17.92 -17.17
N GLU A 59 9.70 -17.43 -18.27
CA GLU A 59 10.40 -17.37 -19.56
C GLU A 59 11.37 -16.19 -19.67
N THR A 60 11.31 -15.27 -18.70
CA THR A 60 12.23 -14.14 -18.57
C THR A 60 13.22 -14.40 -17.44
N ASP A 61 14.44 -13.87 -17.56
CA ASP A 61 15.45 -13.95 -16.49
C ASP A 61 14.97 -13.29 -15.19
N ASP A 62 14.06 -12.33 -15.30
CA ASP A 62 13.38 -11.69 -14.18
C ASP A 62 12.04 -12.39 -13.91
N TRP A 63 11.89 -12.91 -12.70
CA TRP A 63 10.62 -13.50 -12.28
C TRP A 63 9.58 -12.41 -12.21
N ASN A 64 8.53 -12.54 -13.07
CA ASN A 64 7.45 -11.58 -13.17
C ASN A 64 6.17 -12.20 -12.63
N TRP A 65 5.69 -11.67 -11.52
CA TRP A 65 4.43 -12.06 -10.90
C TRP A 65 3.34 -11.07 -11.25
N GLN A 66 2.17 -11.60 -11.63
CA GLN A 66 0.93 -10.84 -11.78
C GLN A 66 -0.12 -11.35 -10.80
N PHE A 67 -0.90 -10.42 -10.27
CA PHE A 67 -1.96 -10.70 -9.31
C PHE A 67 -3.31 -10.46 -9.97
N TRP A 68 -4.07 -11.53 -10.12
CA TRP A 68 -5.36 -11.51 -10.77
C TRP A 68 -6.45 -11.81 -9.78
N LEU A 69 -7.43 -10.92 -9.68
CA LEU A 69 -8.61 -11.10 -8.87
C LEU A 69 -9.69 -11.77 -9.73
N ARG A 70 -10.19 -12.91 -9.26
CA ARG A 70 -11.31 -13.62 -9.88
C ARG A 70 -12.55 -13.48 -9.01
N ARG A 71 -13.62 -12.94 -9.59
CA ARG A 71 -14.94 -12.80 -8.95
C ARG A 71 -16.02 -13.19 -9.96
N GLN A 72 -16.86 -14.14 -9.60
CA GLN A 72 -17.96 -14.62 -10.46
C GLN A 72 -17.53 -14.95 -11.91
N GLY A 73 -16.36 -15.55 -12.07
CA GLY A 73 -15.79 -15.89 -13.37
C GLY A 73 -15.11 -14.74 -14.13
N THR A 74 -15.19 -13.52 -13.64
CA THR A 74 -14.51 -12.36 -14.24
C THR A 74 -13.12 -12.19 -13.64
N PHE A 75 -12.14 -11.96 -14.50
CA PHE A 75 -10.77 -11.63 -14.10
C PHE A 75 -10.54 -10.13 -14.13
N THR A 76 -9.83 -9.64 -13.13
CA THR A 76 -9.35 -8.25 -13.05
C THR A 76 -7.91 -8.26 -12.61
N LEU A 77 -7.03 -7.64 -13.40
CA LEU A 77 -5.63 -7.45 -13.01
C LEU A 77 -5.60 -6.44 -11.85
N LEU A 78 -5.02 -6.84 -10.71
CA LEU A 78 -5.02 -6.01 -9.51
C LEU A 78 -4.02 -4.85 -9.63
N ASP A 79 -2.87 -5.12 -10.26
CA ASP A 79 -1.84 -4.13 -10.55
C ASP A 79 -1.32 -4.29 -11.97
N PRO A 80 -1.15 -3.19 -12.72
CA PRO A 80 -0.64 -3.24 -14.09
C PRO A 80 0.85 -3.62 -14.16
N GLU A 81 1.61 -3.32 -13.11
CA GLU A 81 3.05 -3.61 -13.06
C GLU A 81 3.30 -4.95 -12.39
N PRO A 82 4.09 -5.85 -13.03
CA PRO A 82 4.45 -7.12 -12.44
C PRO A 82 5.37 -6.91 -11.23
N ALA A 83 5.32 -7.86 -10.29
CA ALA A 83 6.17 -7.89 -9.12
C ALA A 83 7.28 -8.93 -9.27
N GLY A 84 8.42 -8.71 -8.60
CA GLY A 84 9.54 -9.66 -8.60
C GLY A 84 9.32 -10.89 -7.70
N TYR A 85 8.30 -10.88 -6.83
CA TYR A 85 8.00 -11.95 -5.87
C TYR A 85 6.50 -12.16 -5.75
N ALA A 86 6.10 -13.36 -5.30
CA ALA A 86 4.75 -13.62 -4.82
C ALA A 86 4.41 -12.71 -3.62
N ALA A 87 3.13 -12.59 -3.31
CA ALA A 87 2.66 -11.73 -2.24
C ALA A 87 1.61 -12.42 -1.38
N ASP A 88 1.46 -11.96 -0.13
CA ASP A 88 0.35 -12.32 0.73
C ASP A 88 -0.76 -11.27 0.65
N PHE A 89 -2.01 -11.72 0.75
CA PHE A 89 -3.18 -10.88 0.67
C PHE A 89 -4.10 -11.10 1.87
N LEU A 90 -4.45 -10.00 2.51
CA LEU A 90 -5.39 -10.00 3.63
C LEU A 90 -6.63 -9.20 3.23
N PHE A 91 -7.80 -9.76 3.54
CA PHE A 91 -9.09 -9.13 3.30
C PHE A 91 -9.67 -8.63 4.62
N THR A 92 -10.29 -7.45 4.61
CA THR A 92 -11.17 -7.08 5.71
C THR A 92 -12.43 -7.96 5.71
N LYS A 93 -13.02 -8.19 6.88
CA LYS A 93 -14.26 -8.98 7.00
C LYS A 93 -15.42 -8.41 6.19
N ASP A 94 -15.51 -7.08 6.14
CA ASP A 94 -16.53 -6.38 5.36
C ASP A 94 -16.22 -6.35 3.86
N MET A 95 -15.13 -6.99 3.44
CA MET A 95 -14.68 -7.09 2.05
C MET A 95 -14.45 -5.74 1.35
N LYS A 96 -14.34 -4.64 2.10
CA LYS A 96 -14.09 -3.32 1.49
C LYS A 96 -12.64 -3.07 1.16
N TRP A 97 -11.72 -3.79 1.80
CA TRP A 97 -10.31 -3.56 1.65
C TRP A 97 -9.52 -4.85 1.45
N ILE A 98 -8.46 -4.75 0.67
CA ILE A 98 -7.40 -5.76 0.53
C ILE A 98 -6.08 -5.10 0.86
N VAL A 99 -5.27 -5.76 1.68
CA VAL A 99 -3.87 -5.40 1.88
C VAL A 99 -3.02 -6.46 1.20
N ARG A 100 -2.11 -6.04 0.34
CA ARG A 100 -1.06 -6.88 -0.22
C ARG A 100 0.22 -6.61 0.54
N GLU A 101 0.78 -7.64 1.13
CA GLU A 101 2.11 -7.64 1.71
C GLU A 101 3.09 -8.20 0.69
N GLN A 102 3.99 -7.34 0.22
CA GLN A 102 4.83 -7.59 -0.94
C GLN A 102 6.30 -7.62 -0.55
N LYS A 103 6.96 -8.74 -0.81
CA LYS A 103 8.42 -8.81 -0.79
C LYS A 103 8.98 -8.02 -1.98
N ILE A 104 9.92 -7.11 -1.70
CA ILE A 104 10.56 -6.25 -2.72
C ILE A 104 12.08 -6.41 -2.76
N GLY A 105 12.64 -7.23 -1.87
CA GLY A 105 14.07 -7.51 -1.81
C GLY A 105 14.39 -8.54 -0.74
N SER A 106 15.67 -8.79 -0.49
CA SER A 106 16.11 -9.71 0.57
C SER A 106 15.76 -9.11 1.94
N GLY A 107 14.76 -9.72 2.61
CA GLY A 107 14.29 -9.26 3.93
C GLY A 107 13.52 -7.93 3.90
N THR A 108 13.17 -7.43 2.73
CA THR A 108 12.47 -6.14 2.59
C THR A 108 11.05 -6.36 2.09
N MET A 109 10.10 -5.78 2.80
CA MET A 109 8.67 -5.87 2.53
C MET A 109 8.06 -4.48 2.35
N THR A 110 7.00 -4.38 1.57
CA THR A 110 6.12 -3.20 1.53
C THR A 110 4.66 -3.60 1.53
N LEU A 111 3.80 -2.62 1.76
CA LEU A 111 2.36 -2.81 1.81
C LEU A 111 1.69 -2.03 0.69
N HIS A 112 0.70 -2.65 0.04
CA HIS A 112 -0.20 -1.98 -0.88
C HIS A 112 -1.63 -2.12 -0.37
N LEU A 113 -2.42 -1.07 -0.49
CA LEU A 113 -3.81 -1.04 -0.03
C LEU A 113 -4.75 -0.87 -1.23
N TYR A 114 -5.78 -1.70 -1.29
CA TYR A 114 -6.83 -1.63 -2.31
C TYR A 114 -8.18 -1.44 -1.66
N ARG A 115 -9.01 -0.61 -2.26
CA ARG A 115 -10.38 -0.34 -1.82
C ARG A 115 -11.38 -0.86 -2.85
N LEU A 116 -12.44 -1.49 -2.38
CA LEU A 116 -13.58 -1.89 -3.22
C LEU A 116 -14.35 -0.65 -3.69
N THR A 117 -14.58 -0.58 -4.99
CA THR A 117 -15.41 0.42 -5.68
C THR A 117 -16.46 -0.29 -6.55
N PRO A 118 -17.42 0.42 -7.15
CA PRO A 118 -18.32 -0.18 -8.12
C PRO A 118 -17.61 -0.85 -9.31
N GLN A 119 -16.39 -0.40 -9.64
CA GLN A 119 -15.58 -0.96 -10.73
C GLN A 119 -14.67 -2.12 -10.28
N GLY A 120 -14.70 -2.50 -9.00
CA GLY A 120 -13.83 -3.50 -8.40
C GLY A 120 -12.81 -2.91 -7.43
N TYR A 121 -11.81 -3.70 -7.07
CA TYR A 121 -10.76 -3.23 -6.19
C TYR A 121 -9.76 -2.36 -6.96
N VAL A 122 -9.48 -1.18 -6.42
CA VAL A 122 -8.51 -0.22 -6.96
C VAL A 122 -7.52 0.19 -5.89
N ARG A 123 -6.31 0.55 -6.27
CA ARG A 123 -5.32 1.10 -5.32
C ARG A 123 -5.92 2.29 -4.56
N ALA A 124 -5.76 2.29 -3.26
CA ALA A 124 -6.26 3.37 -2.39
C ALA A 124 -5.36 4.61 -2.44
N SER A 125 -4.11 4.45 -2.85
CA SER A 125 -3.11 5.51 -3.01
C SER A 125 -2.18 5.22 -4.17
N LYS A 126 -1.57 6.26 -4.73
CA LYS A 126 -0.54 6.14 -5.77
C LYS A 126 0.71 5.45 -5.20
N GLU A 127 1.16 5.92 -4.06
CA GLU A 127 2.32 5.36 -3.37
C GLU A 127 1.93 4.11 -2.57
N PRO A 128 2.83 3.13 -2.38
CA PRO A 128 2.62 2.02 -1.47
C PRO A 128 2.27 2.50 -0.06
N LEU A 129 1.38 1.80 0.63
CA LEU A 129 1.02 2.12 2.02
C LEU A 129 2.25 2.03 2.94
N GLY A 130 3.19 1.12 2.65
CA GLY A 130 4.45 1.00 3.37
C GLY A 130 5.28 2.28 3.28
N ASP A 131 5.38 2.88 2.10
CA ASP A 131 6.12 4.14 1.89
C ASP A 131 5.45 5.32 2.60
N LEU A 132 4.11 5.36 2.59
CA LEU A 132 3.34 6.35 3.35
C LEU A 132 3.56 6.21 4.86
N ALA A 133 3.64 4.98 5.38
CA ALA A 133 3.94 4.73 6.79
C ALA A 133 5.36 5.19 7.17
N TRP A 134 6.34 4.94 6.31
CA TRP A 134 7.69 5.47 6.48
C TRP A 134 7.74 7.00 6.41
N ALA A 135 7.02 7.61 5.46
CA ALA A 135 6.90 9.06 5.38
C ALA A 135 6.30 9.64 6.66
N TYR A 136 5.25 9.01 7.20
CA TYR A 136 4.66 9.38 8.49
C TYR A 136 5.67 9.27 9.65
N MET A 137 6.40 8.14 9.78
CA MET A 137 7.41 7.96 10.81
C MET A 137 8.46 9.07 10.75
N LYS A 138 8.92 9.47 9.56
CA LYS A 138 9.90 10.53 9.36
C LYS A 138 9.43 11.90 9.87
N THR A 139 8.14 12.14 10.03
CA THR A 139 7.59 13.36 10.65
C THR A 139 7.69 13.34 12.18
N ARG A 140 7.92 12.17 12.79
CA ARG A 140 7.93 12.03 14.25
C ARG A 140 9.22 12.51 14.88
N PRO A 141 9.16 13.08 16.10
CA PRO A 141 10.35 13.49 16.83
C PRO A 141 11.35 12.33 17.02
N ASP A 142 10.84 11.11 17.16
CA ASP A 142 11.66 9.91 17.36
C ASP A 142 12.59 9.61 16.20
N TRP A 143 12.22 10.00 14.96
CA TRP A 143 13.09 9.85 13.79
C TRP A 143 14.46 10.50 13.96
N ARG A 144 14.55 11.56 14.76
CA ARG A 144 15.82 12.25 15.02
C ARG A 144 16.83 11.41 15.80
N LYS A 145 16.36 10.35 16.46
CA LYS A 145 17.18 9.41 17.24
C LYS A 145 17.80 8.31 16.37
N ILE A 146 17.39 8.19 15.14
CA ILE A 146 17.85 7.14 14.23
C ILE A 146 19.17 7.55 13.61
N VAL A 147 20.07 6.58 13.46
CA VAL A 147 21.35 6.75 12.77
C VAL A 147 21.11 7.26 11.36
N LYS A 148 21.81 8.31 10.97
CA LYS A 148 21.77 8.85 9.62
C LYS A 148 22.75 8.06 8.75
N ALA A 149 22.22 7.17 7.93
CA ALA A 149 22.98 6.42 6.94
C ALA A 149 22.59 6.86 5.53
N PRO A 150 23.48 6.71 4.53
CA PRO A 150 23.16 7.02 3.14
C PRO A 150 21.99 6.19 2.61
N GLU A 151 21.93 4.93 3.03
CA GLU A 151 20.94 3.97 2.59
C GLU A 151 20.32 3.24 3.77
N TYR A 152 19.02 3.00 3.67
CA TYR A 152 18.23 2.20 4.58
C TYR A 152 17.50 1.12 3.81
N HIS A 153 17.57 -0.11 4.30
CA HIS A 153 16.75 -1.23 3.83
C HIS A 153 15.44 -1.22 4.62
N ASN A 154 14.45 -0.51 4.10
CA ASN A 154 13.20 -0.26 4.80
C ASN A 154 12.19 -1.38 4.56
N SER A 155 11.59 -1.88 5.63
CA SER A 155 10.51 -2.86 5.59
C SER A 155 9.26 -2.32 6.27
N ALA A 156 8.10 -2.55 5.66
CA ALA A 156 6.80 -2.31 6.25
C ALA A 156 5.96 -3.59 6.14
N TYR A 157 5.34 -4.01 7.23
CA TYR A 157 4.58 -5.24 7.33
C TYR A 157 3.35 -5.07 8.22
N LEU A 158 2.36 -5.94 8.06
CA LEU A 158 1.24 -5.99 8.97
C LEU A 158 1.63 -6.75 10.25
N LEU A 159 1.14 -6.26 11.37
CA LEU A 159 1.24 -7.00 12.63
C LEU A 159 0.11 -8.03 12.67
N ASP A 160 0.41 -9.29 12.30
CA ASP A 160 -0.44 -10.51 12.43
C ASP A 160 -1.93 -10.36 12.06
N GLY A 161 -2.27 -9.93 10.87
CA GLY A 161 -3.66 -9.92 10.41
C GLY A 161 -4.58 -8.90 11.11
N PHE A 162 -5.85 -8.86 10.69
CA PHE A 162 -6.78 -7.83 11.16
C PHE A 162 -7.34 -8.07 12.58
N GLU A 163 -7.40 -9.32 13.05
CA GLU A 163 -8.22 -9.65 14.22
C GLU A 163 -7.46 -9.90 15.52
N ASP A 164 -6.35 -10.60 15.46
CA ASP A 164 -5.73 -11.15 16.66
C ASP A 164 -4.87 -10.16 17.44
N ASN A 165 -4.38 -9.12 16.79
CA ASN A 165 -3.44 -8.20 17.42
C ASN A 165 -4.08 -7.29 18.44
N TRP A 166 -5.24 -6.76 18.12
CA TRP A 166 -5.94 -5.88 19.03
C TRP A 166 -6.39 -6.62 20.28
N ARG A 167 -6.81 -7.89 20.14
CA ARG A 167 -7.14 -8.75 21.29
C ARG A 167 -5.92 -9.04 22.15
N LYS A 168 -4.78 -9.36 21.53
CA LYS A 168 -3.51 -9.58 22.25
C LYS A 168 -3.06 -8.34 23.01
N LEU A 169 -3.35 -7.15 22.48
CA LEU A 169 -3.05 -5.88 23.12
C LEU A 169 -4.11 -5.44 24.15
N GLY A 170 -5.18 -6.21 24.33
CA GLY A 170 -6.27 -5.87 25.25
C GLY A 170 -7.10 -4.67 24.81
N VAL A 171 -7.06 -4.31 23.52
CA VAL A 171 -7.77 -3.15 22.96
C VAL A 171 -9.00 -3.64 22.21
N ASN A 172 -10.19 -3.23 22.66
CA ASN A 172 -11.43 -3.46 21.95
C ASN A 172 -11.58 -2.40 20.85
N ILE A 173 -11.22 -2.75 19.60
CA ILE A 173 -11.29 -1.85 18.45
C ILE A 173 -12.29 -2.41 17.46
N PRO A 174 -13.07 -1.55 16.78
CA PRO A 174 -13.93 -1.98 15.68
C PRO A 174 -13.12 -2.74 14.64
N GLU A 175 -13.55 -3.94 14.34
CA GLU A 175 -13.01 -4.75 13.26
C GLU A 175 -13.06 -3.96 11.95
N ASP A 176 -12.13 -4.21 11.06
CA ASP A 176 -12.08 -3.62 9.70
C ASP A 176 -11.93 -2.10 9.60
N ARG A 177 -11.53 -1.44 10.68
CA ARG A 177 -11.28 -0.01 10.65
C ARG A 177 -9.79 0.34 10.63
N TYR A 178 -8.96 -0.44 11.29
CA TYR A 178 -7.57 -0.07 11.49
C TYR A 178 -6.62 -1.15 11.00
N LEU A 179 -5.52 -0.72 10.39
CA LEU A 179 -4.36 -1.54 10.13
C LEU A 179 -3.27 -1.23 11.14
N LEU A 180 -2.67 -2.27 11.72
CA LEU A 180 -1.47 -2.16 12.52
C LEU A 180 -0.26 -2.43 11.66
N ILE A 181 0.66 -1.49 11.59
CA ILE A 181 1.81 -1.54 10.71
C ILE A 181 3.08 -1.51 11.55
N GLY A 182 3.95 -2.49 11.32
CA GLY A 182 5.30 -2.53 11.84
C GLY A 182 6.28 -1.99 10.80
N LEU A 183 7.26 -1.22 11.26
CA LEU A 183 8.35 -0.71 10.44
C LEU A 183 9.68 -1.21 10.99
N SER A 184 10.52 -1.76 10.12
CA SER A 184 11.89 -2.14 10.45
C SER A 184 12.85 -1.62 9.40
N ALA A 185 14.04 -1.24 9.80
CA ALA A 185 15.08 -0.81 8.88
C ALA A 185 16.45 -1.23 9.36
N ASP A 186 17.26 -1.68 8.41
CA ASP A 186 18.67 -1.86 8.56
C ASP A 186 19.42 -0.75 7.82
N ALA A 187 20.60 -0.43 8.29
CA ALA A 187 21.49 0.55 7.65
C ALA A 187 22.91 0.01 7.57
N ASP A 188 23.56 0.30 6.46
CA ASP A 188 24.99 0.05 6.31
C ASP A 188 25.78 1.19 6.99
N VAL A 189 26.45 0.85 8.08
CA VAL A 189 27.22 1.81 8.86
C VAL A 189 28.72 1.54 8.68
N LYS A 190 29.41 2.45 7.97
CA LYS A 190 30.86 2.33 7.75
C LYS A 190 31.61 2.27 9.08
N GLY A 191 32.55 1.34 9.17
CA GLY A 191 33.41 1.15 10.35
C GLY A 191 32.82 0.28 11.43
N ARG A 192 31.58 -0.19 11.31
CA ARG A 192 30.96 -1.18 12.22
C ARG A 192 31.11 -2.62 11.73
N LYS A 193 31.13 -3.53 12.68
CA LYS A 193 31.03 -4.98 12.42
C LYS A 193 29.91 -5.58 13.27
N PRO A 194 28.85 -6.16 12.68
CA PRO A 194 28.61 -6.22 11.22
C PRO A 194 28.35 -4.81 10.65
N MET A 195 28.66 -4.62 9.36
CA MET A 195 28.43 -3.34 8.69
C MET A 195 26.94 -2.97 8.66
N GLN A 196 26.09 -3.97 8.49
CA GLN A 196 24.64 -3.81 8.55
C GLN A 196 24.18 -3.88 10.01
N THR A 197 23.38 -2.90 10.42
CA THR A 197 22.81 -2.84 11.76
C THR A 197 21.35 -2.44 11.70
N GLY A 198 20.52 -3.11 12.51
CA GLY A 198 19.11 -2.75 12.68
C GLY A 198 19.02 -1.41 13.41
N VAL A 199 18.52 -0.39 12.73
CA VAL A 199 18.36 0.97 13.27
C VAL A 199 16.93 1.25 13.69
N VAL A 200 15.96 0.54 13.07
CA VAL A 200 14.56 0.50 13.46
C VAL A 200 14.16 -0.96 13.59
N ASN A 201 13.67 -1.37 14.74
CA ASN A 201 13.34 -2.76 15.00
C ASN A 201 11.92 -2.89 15.52
N GLY A 202 10.95 -2.90 14.59
CA GLY A 202 9.54 -3.03 14.92
C GLY A 202 8.95 -1.76 15.53
N TRP A 203 9.10 -0.59 14.89
CA TRP A 203 8.34 0.60 15.26
C TRP A 203 6.91 0.48 14.74
N HIS A 204 5.92 0.73 15.60
CA HIS A 204 4.52 0.46 15.31
C HIS A 204 3.72 1.74 15.12
N CYS A 205 2.85 1.73 14.10
CA CYS A 205 1.82 2.74 13.91
C CYS A 205 0.49 2.09 13.51
N ARG A 206 -0.54 2.91 13.49
CA ARG A 206 -1.88 2.54 13.07
C ARG A 206 -2.30 3.39 11.88
N TYR A 207 -2.96 2.76 10.90
CA TYR A 207 -3.61 3.44 9.80
C TYR A 207 -5.12 3.28 9.91
N ASP A 208 -5.86 4.38 9.88
CA ASP A 208 -7.32 4.39 9.91
C ASP A 208 -7.86 4.33 8.48
N LEU A 209 -8.48 3.21 8.11
CA LEU A 209 -9.06 2.96 6.79
C LEU A 209 -10.21 3.92 6.44
N GLN A 210 -10.89 4.50 7.43
CA GLN A 210 -11.98 5.43 7.20
C GLN A 210 -11.48 6.84 6.91
N THR A 211 -10.45 7.29 7.62
CA THR A 211 -9.95 8.66 7.51
C THR A 211 -8.70 8.80 6.64
N GLY A 212 -8.03 7.69 6.32
CA GLY A 212 -6.78 7.70 5.57
C GLY A 212 -5.60 8.28 6.34
N LYS A 213 -5.63 8.26 7.68
CA LYS A 213 -4.62 8.89 8.52
C LYS A 213 -3.84 7.87 9.35
N PHE A 214 -2.57 8.19 9.57
CA PHE A 214 -1.73 7.48 10.51
C PHE A 214 -1.78 8.12 11.89
N ASP A 215 -1.69 7.29 12.93
CA ASP A 215 -1.42 7.72 14.29
C ASP A 215 -0.60 6.66 15.06
N VAL A 216 -0.14 7.03 16.26
CA VAL A 216 0.56 6.13 17.19
C VAL A 216 -0.25 6.07 18.48
N PRO A 217 -1.07 5.03 18.66
CA PRO A 217 -1.77 4.79 19.91
C PRO A 217 -0.82 4.70 21.11
N ALA A 218 -1.25 5.20 22.26
CA ALA A 218 -0.45 5.22 23.48
C ALA A 218 0.09 3.82 23.88
N ILE A 219 -0.64 2.76 23.54
CA ILE A 219 -0.25 1.37 23.81
C ILE A 219 1.09 0.99 23.16
N PHE A 220 1.46 1.63 22.04
CA PHE A 220 2.73 1.40 21.36
C PHE A 220 3.89 2.22 21.90
N SER A 221 3.64 3.19 22.80
CA SER A 221 4.68 4.14 23.22
C SER A 221 5.91 3.45 23.82
N ARG A 222 5.69 2.42 24.66
CA ARG A 222 6.78 1.67 25.31
C ARG A 222 7.60 0.86 24.32
N ASP A 223 6.94 0.19 23.38
CA ASP A 223 7.62 -0.68 22.43
C ASP A 223 8.30 0.14 21.33
N ASN A 224 7.67 1.22 20.89
CA ASN A 224 8.28 2.16 19.97
C ASN A 224 9.55 2.84 20.55
N ALA A 225 9.56 3.11 21.87
CA ALA A 225 10.75 3.64 22.51
C ALA A 225 11.93 2.65 22.49
N LYS A 226 11.65 1.35 22.50
CA LYS A 226 12.66 0.28 22.38
C LYS A 226 13.05 -0.03 20.94
N ALA A 227 12.14 0.20 20.00
CA ALA A 227 12.32 -0.07 18.57
C ALA A 227 13.43 0.79 17.95
N LEU A 228 13.68 1.96 18.53
CA LEU A 228 14.70 2.88 18.07
C LEU A 228 15.94 2.67 18.92
N LYS A 229 17.00 2.19 18.32
CA LYS A 229 18.29 2.06 18.99
C LYS A 229 19.08 3.35 18.76
N PRO A 230 19.17 4.23 19.77
CA PRO A 230 20.14 5.30 19.71
C PRO A 230 21.53 4.68 19.71
N GLU A 231 22.42 5.22 18.91
CA GLU A 231 23.85 4.93 19.01
C GLU A 231 24.47 5.71 20.14
#